data_86688beaa5f33fe57701538788411170
#
_entry.id   86688beaa5f33fe57701538788411170
#
_cell.length_a   1.000
_cell.length_b   1.000
_cell.length_c   1.000
_cell.angle_alpha   90.00
_cell.angle_beta   90.00
_cell.angle_gamma   90.00
#
_symmetry.space_group_name_H-M   'P 1'
#
loop_
_entity.id
_entity.type
_entity.pdbx_description
1 polymer ?
#
loop_
_entity_poly.entity_id
_entity_poly.type
_entity_poly.pdbx_seq_one_letter_code
_entity_poly.pdbx_strand_id
1 'polypeptide(L)'
;MRACMLAYAFYENDNRIMRYAEALVARGDQVDVISLMRNDKAPIEVINGVRVHRIQKREINERGKLCYLKRMVGFLVRSSFVLTKQHMSQPYDLIHVHSVPDFEVFAALFAKIKGAKIILDIHDIVPEFYTSKFGVSKDSIVFKALKKVEQSSTSFSDHVIIANHLWEKVLTERSVATEKCSTYLNYPDSRLFNASMRTRKADGRVVMIYPGSLNWHQGVDIAVKAFNIIKDQVPEAEFHIYGDGSSREQLAQLIKEMSLQDRVILHGIMPIYDIAQIMANADIGIVPKRDDSFGGEAFSTKIFEFMALGVPVVAASTRIDKYYFNDSLVKFFRSGDEHSLADAMLEMIHNDALRKKLVENSFTYIAKQSWDVKRKDYFNLVDKLVQGNS
;
A
#
# COMPACT_ATOMS: atom_id res chain seq x y z
N MET A 1 -1.08 26.77 6.04
CA MET A 1 -2.00 26.66 4.88
C MET A 1 -3.22 25.83 5.25
N ARG A 2 -4.21 25.79 4.35
CA ARG A 2 -5.37 24.90 4.49
C ARG A 2 -5.41 23.89 3.35
N ALA A 3 -5.41 22.59 3.67
CA ALA A 3 -5.42 21.51 2.71
C ALA A 3 -6.66 20.62 2.82
N CYS A 4 -7.10 20.05 1.71
CA CYS A 4 -8.12 19.00 1.69
C CYS A 4 -7.57 17.76 0.99
N MET A 5 -7.71 16.60 1.60
CA MET A 5 -7.47 15.31 0.96
C MET A 5 -8.79 14.69 0.53
N LEU A 6 -8.81 14.10 -0.65
CA LEU A 6 -9.99 13.45 -1.23
C LEU A 6 -9.66 12.01 -1.59
N ALA A 7 -10.41 11.04 -1.05
CA ALA A 7 -10.16 9.64 -1.29
C ALA A 7 -11.43 8.78 -1.30
N TYR A 8 -11.59 7.94 -2.31
CA TYR A 8 -12.61 6.88 -2.32
C TYR A 8 -12.15 5.68 -1.47
N ALA A 9 -11.79 5.94 -0.22
CA ALA A 9 -11.26 5.00 0.76
C ALA A 9 -11.81 5.28 2.16
N PHE A 10 -11.69 4.32 3.07
CA PHE A 10 -11.89 4.58 4.50
C PHE A 10 -10.60 5.16 5.07
N TYR A 11 -10.67 6.36 5.62
CA TYR A 11 -9.51 7.10 6.12
C TYR A 11 -8.66 6.27 7.10
N GLU A 12 -9.32 5.61 8.05
CA GLU A 12 -8.67 4.83 9.12
C GLU A 12 -7.97 3.55 8.65
N ASN A 13 -8.18 3.16 7.39
CA ASN A 13 -7.60 1.96 6.81
C ASN A 13 -6.52 2.27 5.77
N ASP A 14 -6.28 3.55 5.47
CA ASP A 14 -5.30 3.96 4.47
C ASP A 14 -4.14 4.74 5.10
N ASN A 15 -3.07 4.02 5.41
CA ASN A 15 -1.88 4.59 6.03
C ASN A 15 -1.20 5.66 5.16
N ARG A 16 -1.37 5.62 3.84
CA ARG A 16 -0.78 6.61 2.95
C ARG A 16 -1.48 7.96 3.11
N ILE A 17 -2.80 7.97 3.16
CA ILE A 17 -3.60 9.18 3.36
C ILE A 17 -3.37 9.72 4.77
N MET A 18 -3.44 8.83 5.79
CA MET A 18 -3.23 9.21 7.19
C MET A 18 -1.89 9.92 7.40
N ARG A 19 -0.79 9.33 6.91
CA ARG A 19 0.53 9.92 7.13
C ARG A 19 0.73 11.26 6.44
N TYR A 20 0.16 11.49 5.24
CA TYR A 20 0.19 12.80 4.59
C TYR A 20 -0.62 13.83 5.38
N ALA A 21 -1.85 13.48 5.76
CA ALA A 21 -2.75 14.37 6.50
C ALA A 21 -2.17 14.74 7.87
N GLU A 22 -1.74 13.75 8.64
CA GLU A 22 -1.17 13.96 9.97
C GLU A 22 0.17 14.70 9.94
N ALA A 23 0.99 14.47 8.90
CA ALA A 23 2.24 15.21 8.74
C ALA A 23 2.01 16.71 8.49
N LEU A 24 1.00 17.07 7.68
CA LEU A 24 0.62 18.47 7.48
C LEU A 24 0.05 19.08 8.77
N VAL A 25 -0.79 18.34 9.51
CA VAL A 25 -1.29 18.82 10.83
C VAL A 25 -0.13 19.05 11.82
N ALA A 26 0.82 18.10 11.88
CA ALA A 26 2.00 18.23 12.74
C ALA A 26 2.92 19.41 12.34
N ARG A 27 2.85 19.85 11.07
CA ARG A 27 3.52 21.07 10.57
C ARG A 27 2.77 22.35 10.98
N GLY A 28 1.54 22.26 11.44
CA GLY A 28 0.69 23.39 11.81
C GLY A 28 -0.36 23.79 10.76
N ASP A 29 -0.56 22.96 9.72
CA ASP A 29 -1.58 23.18 8.71
C ASP A 29 -2.96 22.71 9.17
N GLN A 30 -4.03 23.30 8.60
CA GLN A 30 -5.39 22.82 8.78
C GLN A 30 -5.70 21.79 7.67
N VAL A 31 -6.12 20.57 8.06
CA VAL A 31 -6.37 19.50 7.12
C VAL A 31 -7.77 18.94 7.28
N ASP A 32 -8.53 18.97 6.19
CA ASP A 32 -9.79 18.24 6.02
C ASP A 32 -9.54 17.00 5.15
N VAL A 33 -10.25 15.89 5.42
CA VAL A 33 -10.26 14.70 4.58
C VAL A 33 -11.70 14.37 4.21
N ILE A 34 -11.98 14.20 2.91
CA ILE A 34 -13.27 13.72 2.39
C ILE A 34 -13.11 12.25 2.02
N SER A 35 -13.88 11.36 2.67
CA SER A 35 -13.68 9.92 2.60
C SER A 35 -14.99 9.13 2.60
N LEU A 36 -14.87 7.79 2.48
CA LEU A 36 -15.98 6.87 2.66
C LEU A 36 -16.33 6.72 4.15
N MET A 37 -17.58 6.34 4.42
CA MET A 37 -18.14 6.15 5.74
C MET A 37 -18.34 4.66 6.06
N ARG A 38 -17.82 4.22 7.20
CA ARG A 38 -18.20 2.93 7.81
C ARG A 38 -19.48 3.09 8.61
N ASN A 39 -20.23 2.00 8.81
CA ASN A 39 -21.51 2.04 9.51
C ASN A 39 -21.39 2.39 11.01
N ASP A 40 -20.23 2.13 11.59
CA ASP A 40 -19.91 2.33 13.01
C ASP A 40 -19.27 3.70 13.32
N LYS A 41 -19.15 4.59 12.32
CA LYS A 41 -18.43 5.86 12.45
C LYS A 41 -19.33 7.08 12.25
N ALA A 42 -19.00 8.18 12.96
CA ALA A 42 -19.69 9.45 12.80
C ALA A 42 -19.39 10.08 11.40
N PRO A 43 -20.37 10.82 10.82
CA PRO A 43 -20.15 11.50 9.52
C PRO A 43 -19.01 12.52 9.55
N ILE A 44 -18.77 13.18 10.68
CA ILE A 44 -17.67 14.13 10.86
C ILE A 44 -16.99 13.81 12.20
N GLU A 45 -15.67 13.73 12.18
CA GLU A 45 -14.85 13.42 13.35
C GLU A 45 -13.48 14.08 13.21
N VAL A 46 -12.83 14.41 14.33
CA VAL A 46 -11.43 14.86 14.34
C VAL A 46 -10.57 13.71 14.84
N ILE A 47 -9.65 13.24 14.00
CA ILE A 47 -8.72 12.14 14.30
C ILE A 47 -7.30 12.69 14.18
N ASN A 48 -6.52 12.67 15.25
CA ASN A 48 -5.14 13.16 15.28
C ASN A 48 -4.98 14.59 14.70
N GLY A 49 -5.98 15.47 14.95
CA GLY A 49 -6.02 16.84 14.44
C GLY A 49 -6.54 16.99 13.01
N VAL A 50 -6.79 15.91 12.31
CA VAL A 50 -7.37 15.88 10.95
C VAL A 50 -8.88 15.84 11.04
N ARG A 51 -9.59 16.76 10.37
CA ARG A 51 -11.05 16.75 10.28
C ARG A 51 -11.53 15.85 9.16
N VAL A 52 -12.10 14.71 9.51
CA VAL A 52 -12.56 13.68 8.54
C VAL A 52 -14.05 13.85 8.27
N HIS A 53 -14.40 14.06 6.98
CA HIS A 53 -15.76 14.14 6.46
C HIS A 53 -16.09 12.85 5.70
N ARG A 54 -16.95 12.01 6.27
CA ARG A 54 -17.37 10.75 5.68
C ARG A 54 -18.69 10.93 4.93
N ILE A 55 -18.64 10.98 3.61
CA ILE A 55 -19.75 11.45 2.77
C ILE A 55 -20.57 10.36 2.10
N GLN A 56 -20.07 9.14 2.06
CA GLN A 56 -20.76 8.03 1.38
C GLN A 56 -20.49 6.69 2.07
N LYS A 57 -21.54 5.96 2.40
CA LYS A 57 -21.43 4.58 2.89
C LYS A 57 -20.99 3.64 1.79
N ARG A 58 -20.11 2.70 2.13
CA ARG A 58 -19.71 1.61 1.27
C ARG A 58 -19.95 0.28 1.96
N GLU A 59 -20.60 -0.65 1.26
CA GLU A 59 -20.73 -2.03 1.68
C GLU A 59 -19.45 -2.81 1.30
N ILE A 60 -19.00 -3.66 2.21
CA ILE A 60 -17.92 -4.60 1.95
C ILE A 60 -18.45 -5.68 0.99
N ASN A 61 -17.69 -6.06 -0.03
CA ASN A 61 -18.03 -7.07 -1.05
C ASN A 61 -19.07 -6.62 -2.09
N GLU A 62 -18.91 -5.45 -2.66
CA GLU A 62 -19.72 -5.00 -3.81
C GLU A 62 -19.60 -5.96 -5.00
N ARG A 63 -20.73 -6.54 -5.42
CA ARG A 63 -20.79 -7.40 -6.60
C ARG A 63 -21.26 -6.60 -7.81
N GLY A 64 -20.52 -6.69 -8.93
CA GLY A 64 -20.88 -6.10 -10.23
C GLY A 64 -20.15 -4.82 -10.61
N LYS A 65 -19.52 -4.85 -11.80
CA LYS A 65 -18.69 -3.75 -12.33
C LYS A 65 -19.47 -2.43 -12.50
N LEU A 66 -20.71 -2.49 -12.97
CA LEU A 66 -21.55 -1.30 -13.18
C LEU A 66 -21.99 -0.65 -11.86
N CYS A 67 -22.31 -1.48 -10.84
CA CYS A 67 -22.67 -0.97 -9.52
C CYS A 67 -21.48 -0.24 -8.88
N TYR A 68 -20.30 -0.80 -9.00
CA TYR A 68 -19.06 -0.19 -8.53
C TYR A 68 -18.80 1.16 -9.20
N LEU A 69 -18.88 1.23 -10.54
CA LEU A 69 -18.72 2.48 -11.29
C LEU A 69 -19.75 3.53 -10.88
N LYS A 70 -21.05 3.15 -10.75
CA LYS A 70 -22.10 4.07 -10.31
C LYS A 70 -21.82 4.67 -8.92
N ARG A 71 -21.26 3.90 -8.00
CA ARG A 71 -20.90 4.38 -6.66
C ARG A 71 -19.71 5.33 -6.69
N MET A 72 -18.70 5.04 -7.51
CA MET A 72 -17.55 5.95 -7.72
C MET A 72 -18.01 7.29 -8.29
N VAL A 73 -18.85 7.28 -9.33
CA VAL A 73 -19.44 8.51 -9.90
C VAL A 73 -20.32 9.24 -8.86
N GLY A 74 -21.08 8.48 -8.05
CA GLY A 74 -21.85 9.05 -6.95
C GLY A 74 -20.97 9.73 -5.89
N PHE A 75 -19.80 9.17 -5.61
CA PHE A 75 -18.83 9.79 -4.72
C PHE A 75 -18.23 11.05 -5.34
N LEU A 76 -17.85 11.04 -6.61
CA LEU A 76 -17.39 12.22 -7.34
C LEU A 76 -18.38 13.39 -7.23
N VAL A 77 -19.68 13.14 -7.45
CA VAL A 77 -20.71 14.20 -7.35
C VAL A 77 -20.85 14.74 -5.92
N ARG A 78 -20.85 13.84 -4.91
CA ARG A 78 -20.96 14.27 -3.51
C ARG A 78 -19.71 15.00 -3.04
N SER A 79 -18.52 14.49 -3.39
CA SER A 79 -17.25 15.12 -3.05
C SER A 79 -17.11 16.49 -3.70
N SER A 80 -17.52 16.64 -4.98
CA SER A 80 -17.57 17.95 -5.66
C SER A 80 -18.44 18.96 -4.91
N PHE A 81 -19.63 18.54 -4.46
CA PHE A 81 -20.52 19.43 -3.71
C PHE A 81 -19.94 19.81 -2.35
N VAL A 82 -19.47 18.82 -1.57
CA VAL A 82 -18.90 19.06 -0.23
C VAL A 82 -17.66 19.93 -0.31
N LEU A 83 -16.73 19.59 -1.24
CA LEU A 83 -15.49 20.33 -1.42
C LEU A 83 -15.75 21.78 -1.86
N THR A 84 -16.67 22.00 -2.82
CA THR A 84 -17.07 23.35 -3.27
C THR A 84 -17.65 24.16 -2.12
N LYS A 85 -18.60 23.58 -1.36
CA LYS A 85 -19.22 24.25 -0.19
C LYS A 85 -18.18 24.66 0.86
N GLN A 86 -17.25 23.75 1.19
CA GLN A 86 -16.19 24.02 2.17
C GLN A 86 -15.21 25.07 1.65
N HIS A 87 -14.81 24.98 0.38
CA HIS A 87 -13.91 25.95 -0.25
C HIS A 87 -14.52 27.36 -0.33
N MET A 88 -15.83 27.47 -0.59
CA MET A 88 -16.54 28.75 -0.56
C MET A 88 -16.61 29.37 0.84
N SER A 89 -16.73 28.56 1.87
CA SER A 89 -16.75 29.04 3.25
C SER A 89 -15.37 29.47 3.73
N GLN A 90 -14.38 28.67 3.45
CA GLN A 90 -12.99 28.94 3.78
C GLN A 90 -12.11 28.29 2.70
N PRO A 91 -11.40 29.07 1.85
CA PRO A 91 -10.63 28.55 0.74
C PRO A 91 -9.55 27.56 1.15
N TYR A 92 -9.35 26.52 0.34
CA TYR A 92 -8.22 25.62 0.42
C TYR A 92 -7.09 26.15 -0.47
N ASP A 93 -5.86 26.03 0.01
CA ASP A 93 -4.64 26.31 -0.75
C ASP A 93 -4.25 25.09 -1.61
N LEU A 94 -4.49 23.88 -1.07
CA LEU A 94 -4.10 22.59 -1.66
C LEU A 94 -5.27 21.60 -1.60
N ILE A 95 -5.51 20.90 -2.73
CA ILE A 95 -6.34 19.71 -2.79
C ILE A 95 -5.44 18.52 -3.19
N HIS A 96 -5.34 17.51 -2.35
CA HIS A 96 -4.57 16.30 -2.60
C HIS A 96 -5.53 15.13 -2.80
N VAL A 97 -5.66 14.67 -4.04
CA VAL A 97 -6.60 13.61 -4.43
C VAL A 97 -5.87 12.29 -4.53
N HIS A 98 -6.36 11.28 -3.84
CA HIS A 98 -5.80 9.94 -3.81
C HIS A 98 -6.59 9.02 -4.75
N SER A 99 -5.92 8.46 -5.76
CA SER A 99 -6.46 7.45 -6.66
C SER A 99 -6.53 6.10 -5.88
N VAL A 100 -7.44 5.20 -6.13
CA VAL A 100 -8.34 4.97 -7.27
C VAL A 100 -9.74 5.44 -6.92
N PRO A 101 -10.46 6.11 -7.83
CA PRO A 101 -10.21 6.33 -9.24
C PRO A 101 -9.55 7.70 -9.54
N ASP A 102 -8.75 7.77 -10.61
CA ASP A 102 -8.03 8.99 -11.00
C ASP A 102 -8.96 10.18 -11.30
N PHE A 103 -10.14 9.92 -11.85
CA PHE A 103 -11.10 10.97 -12.23
C PHE A 103 -11.71 11.71 -11.02
N GLU A 104 -11.51 11.24 -9.79
CA GLU A 104 -11.91 11.98 -8.58
C GLU A 104 -11.25 13.37 -8.50
N VAL A 105 -10.15 13.57 -9.19
CA VAL A 105 -9.49 14.87 -9.27
C VAL A 105 -10.42 15.97 -9.81
N PHE A 106 -11.39 15.64 -10.65
CA PHE A 106 -12.36 16.60 -11.18
C PHE A 106 -13.35 17.14 -10.15
N ALA A 107 -13.46 16.50 -8.97
CA ALA A 107 -14.20 17.08 -7.85
C ALA A 107 -13.61 18.42 -7.40
N ALA A 108 -12.33 18.67 -7.65
CA ALA A 108 -11.63 19.89 -7.30
C ALA A 108 -11.77 21.03 -8.33
N LEU A 109 -12.58 20.86 -9.40
CA LEU A 109 -12.69 21.84 -10.51
C LEU A 109 -12.96 23.26 -10.00
N PHE A 110 -13.95 23.46 -9.13
CA PHE A 110 -14.27 24.78 -8.61
C PHE A 110 -13.12 25.38 -7.79
N ALA A 111 -12.52 24.60 -6.91
CA ALA A 111 -11.39 25.03 -6.08
C ALA A 111 -10.18 25.39 -6.94
N LYS A 112 -9.89 24.62 -8.01
CA LYS A 112 -8.82 24.91 -8.95
C LYS A 112 -9.03 26.23 -9.69
N ILE A 113 -10.24 26.50 -10.19
CA ILE A 113 -10.59 27.79 -10.83
C ILE A 113 -10.40 28.97 -9.87
N LYS A 114 -10.57 28.72 -8.55
CA LYS A 114 -10.36 29.72 -7.51
C LYS A 114 -8.92 29.79 -6.98
N GLY A 115 -7.98 29.07 -7.60
CA GLY A 115 -6.54 29.17 -7.34
C GLY A 115 -5.95 28.06 -6.46
N ALA A 116 -6.74 27.13 -5.93
CA ALA A 116 -6.21 25.98 -5.19
C ALA A 116 -5.32 25.11 -6.09
N LYS A 117 -4.21 24.63 -5.56
CA LYS A 117 -3.30 23.70 -6.25
C LYS A 117 -3.80 22.27 -6.08
N ILE A 118 -3.60 21.46 -7.12
CA ILE A 118 -4.11 20.10 -7.17
C ILE A 118 -2.96 19.10 -7.29
N ILE A 119 -2.85 18.19 -6.33
CA ILE A 119 -2.00 16.99 -6.42
C ILE A 119 -2.91 15.79 -6.71
N LEU A 120 -2.55 14.97 -7.70
CA LEU A 120 -3.09 13.64 -7.91
C LEU A 120 -2.08 12.61 -7.46
N ASP A 121 -2.40 11.85 -6.41
CA ASP A 121 -1.55 10.76 -5.91
C ASP A 121 -2.05 9.41 -6.44
N ILE A 122 -1.34 8.84 -7.40
CA ILE A 122 -1.68 7.57 -8.06
C ILE A 122 -1.05 6.43 -7.27
N HIS A 123 -1.91 5.67 -6.56
CA HIS A 123 -1.48 4.52 -5.77
C HIS A 123 -1.23 3.29 -6.64
N ASP A 124 -2.07 3.09 -7.67
CA ASP A 124 -1.97 2.01 -8.65
C ASP A 124 -2.28 2.56 -10.04
N ILE A 125 -1.54 2.13 -11.07
CA ILE A 125 -1.85 2.47 -12.45
C ILE A 125 -3.09 1.69 -12.93
N VAL A 126 -4.23 2.39 -12.97
CA VAL A 126 -5.56 1.80 -13.19
C VAL A 126 -5.67 0.98 -14.48
N PRO A 127 -5.12 1.40 -15.65
CA PRO A 127 -5.21 0.61 -16.87
C PRO A 127 -4.59 -0.78 -16.73
N GLU A 128 -3.38 -0.87 -16.17
CA GLU A 128 -2.65 -2.12 -15.96
C GLU A 128 -3.29 -2.99 -14.86
N PHE A 129 -3.69 -2.36 -13.75
CA PHE A 129 -4.43 -3.03 -12.69
C PHE A 129 -5.71 -3.70 -13.22
N TYR A 130 -6.45 -2.99 -14.08
CA TYR A 130 -7.68 -3.49 -14.67
C TYR A 130 -7.42 -4.69 -15.60
N THR A 131 -6.37 -4.63 -16.42
CA THR A 131 -6.00 -5.75 -17.32
C THR A 131 -5.60 -6.99 -16.53
N SER A 132 -4.79 -6.85 -15.49
CA SER A 132 -4.38 -7.96 -14.62
C SER A 132 -5.59 -8.58 -13.91
N LYS A 133 -6.46 -7.75 -13.31
CA LYS A 133 -7.60 -8.22 -12.52
C LYS A 133 -8.70 -8.90 -13.35
N PHE A 134 -8.91 -8.46 -14.59
CA PHE A 134 -10.04 -8.88 -15.42
C PHE A 134 -9.65 -9.61 -16.71
N GLY A 135 -8.36 -9.86 -16.93
CA GLY A 135 -7.85 -10.56 -18.11
C GLY A 135 -8.12 -9.81 -19.43
N VAL A 136 -8.21 -8.47 -19.39
CA VAL A 136 -8.55 -7.64 -20.55
C VAL A 136 -7.28 -7.27 -21.32
N SER A 137 -7.31 -7.39 -22.67
CA SER A 137 -6.16 -7.02 -23.52
C SER A 137 -5.84 -5.52 -23.43
N LYS A 138 -4.54 -5.18 -23.54
CA LYS A 138 -4.05 -3.79 -23.67
C LYS A 138 -4.55 -3.10 -24.93
N ASP A 139 -4.98 -3.85 -25.95
CA ASP A 139 -5.57 -3.29 -27.18
C ASP A 139 -7.06 -2.99 -27.08
N SER A 140 -7.71 -3.40 -25.99
CA SER A 140 -9.14 -3.24 -25.79
C SER A 140 -9.57 -1.77 -25.72
N ILE A 141 -10.82 -1.52 -26.09
CA ILE A 141 -11.46 -0.18 -25.96
C ILE A 141 -11.44 0.26 -24.49
N VAL A 142 -11.65 -0.68 -23.55
CA VAL A 142 -11.66 -0.39 -22.11
C VAL A 142 -10.29 0.12 -21.65
N PHE A 143 -9.21 -0.54 -22.03
CA PHE A 143 -7.86 -0.09 -21.69
C PHE A 143 -7.58 1.31 -22.26
N LYS A 144 -7.94 1.55 -23.52
CA LYS A 144 -7.77 2.86 -24.18
C LYS A 144 -8.59 3.96 -23.47
N ALA A 145 -9.82 3.63 -23.03
CA ALA A 145 -10.66 4.55 -22.26
C ALA A 145 -10.05 4.86 -20.89
N LEU A 146 -9.58 3.87 -20.14
CA LEU A 146 -8.92 4.07 -18.86
C LEU A 146 -7.64 4.91 -18.99
N LYS A 147 -6.83 4.64 -20.02
CA LYS A 147 -5.66 5.47 -20.35
C LYS A 147 -6.04 6.93 -20.66
N LYS A 148 -7.17 7.16 -21.33
CA LYS A 148 -7.65 8.52 -21.60
C LYS A 148 -8.11 9.23 -20.32
N VAL A 149 -8.73 8.51 -19.40
CA VAL A 149 -9.07 9.03 -18.06
C VAL A 149 -7.79 9.42 -17.31
N GLU A 150 -6.79 8.54 -17.27
CA GLU A 150 -5.47 8.81 -16.67
C GLU A 150 -4.85 10.08 -17.25
N GLN A 151 -4.77 10.22 -18.60
CA GLN A 151 -4.23 11.39 -19.28
C GLN A 151 -4.99 12.68 -18.93
N SER A 152 -6.33 12.62 -18.88
CA SER A 152 -7.16 13.78 -18.54
C SER A 152 -6.97 14.20 -17.08
N SER A 153 -6.88 13.22 -16.17
CA SER A 153 -6.70 13.44 -14.72
C SER A 153 -5.32 14.01 -14.41
N THR A 154 -4.27 13.48 -15.03
CA THR A 154 -2.89 13.99 -14.86
C THR A 154 -2.73 15.38 -15.48
N SER A 155 -3.35 15.66 -16.64
CA SER A 155 -3.35 16.99 -17.26
C SER A 155 -4.05 18.03 -16.40
N PHE A 156 -5.15 17.66 -15.76
CA PHE A 156 -5.91 18.54 -14.87
C PHE A 156 -5.13 18.90 -13.60
N SER A 157 -4.30 18.00 -13.06
CA SER A 157 -3.54 18.20 -11.83
C SER A 157 -2.40 19.20 -12.01
N ASP A 158 -1.95 19.88 -10.97
CA ASP A 158 -0.76 20.73 -10.97
C ASP A 158 0.51 19.91 -10.73
N HIS A 159 0.38 18.79 -9.98
CA HIS A 159 1.44 17.80 -9.79
C HIS A 159 0.86 16.40 -9.65
N VAL A 160 1.64 15.40 -10.02
CA VAL A 160 1.29 13.98 -9.90
C VAL A 160 2.30 13.29 -9.00
N ILE A 161 1.82 12.57 -8.01
CA ILE A 161 2.60 11.65 -7.20
C ILE A 161 2.29 10.23 -7.67
N ILE A 162 3.32 9.38 -7.77
CA ILE A 162 3.18 7.97 -8.14
C ILE A 162 3.86 7.07 -7.10
N ALA A 163 3.35 5.87 -6.91
CA ALA A 163 3.75 4.99 -5.82
C ALA A 163 5.10 4.27 -6.02
N ASN A 164 5.68 4.23 -7.24
CA ASN A 164 7.00 3.65 -7.49
C ASN A 164 7.62 4.12 -8.81
N HIS A 165 8.95 3.97 -8.96
CA HIS A 165 9.69 4.46 -10.11
C HIS A 165 9.45 3.66 -11.41
N LEU A 166 9.06 2.39 -11.35
CA LEU A 166 8.70 1.64 -12.57
C LEU A 166 7.42 2.22 -13.18
N TRP A 167 6.45 2.54 -12.34
CA TRP A 167 5.22 3.20 -12.77
C TRP A 167 5.42 4.66 -13.15
N GLU A 168 6.35 5.38 -12.50
CA GLU A 168 6.74 6.72 -12.91
C GLU A 168 7.20 6.73 -14.37
N LYS A 169 8.07 5.79 -14.76
CA LYS A 169 8.51 5.64 -16.13
C LYS A 169 7.35 5.42 -17.10
N VAL A 170 6.44 4.49 -16.78
CA VAL A 170 5.25 4.22 -17.62
C VAL A 170 4.37 5.46 -17.75
N LEU A 171 4.17 6.20 -16.64
CA LEU A 171 3.29 7.35 -16.61
C LEU A 171 3.89 8.55 -17.36
N THR A 172 5.20 8.81 -17.21
CA THR A 172 5.91 9.90 -17.89
C THR A 172 6.08 9.66 -19.39
N GLU A 173 6.12 8.41 -19.83
CA GLU A 173 6.14 8.06 -21.26
C GLU A 173 4.81 8.30 -21.97
N ARG A 174 3.66 8.39 -21.22
CA ARG A 174 2.34 8.40 -21.88
C ARG A 174 1.34 9.45 -21.40
N SER A 175 1.47 9.98 -20.19
CA SER A 175 0.36 10.71 -19.56
C SER A 175 0.75 11.98 -18.82
N VAL A 176 2.00 12.15 -18.39
CA VAL A 176 2.45 13.31 -17.60
C VAL A 176 3.87 13.71 -17.95
N ALA A 177 4.18 15.00 -17.94
CA ALA A 177 5.55 15.50 -18.10
C ALA A 177 6.40 15.17 -16.86
N THR A 178 7.68 14.84 -17.07
CA THR A 178 8.59 14.37 -16.00
C THR A 178 8.71 15.38 -14.86
N GLU A 179 8.79 16.67 -15.16
CA GLU A 179 8.91 17.75 -14.17
C GLU A 179 7.63 17.93 -13.32
N LYS A 180 6.53 17.35 -13.75
CA LYS A 180 5.23 17.37 -13.08
C LYS A 180 4.95 16.08 -12.29
N CYS A 181 5.89 15.13 -12.28
CA CYS A 181 5.72 13.82 -11.65
C CYS A 181 6.80 13.60 -10.58
N SER A 182 6.43 12.99 -9.47
CA SER A 182 7.37 12.59 -8.40
C SER A 182 6.98 11.25 -7.81
N THR A 183 7.97 10.42 -7.53
CA THR A 183 7.74 9.14 -6.86
C THR A 183 7.82 9.25 -5.35
N TYR A 184 6.74 8.83 -4.66
CA TYR A 184 6.71 8.65 -3.22
C TYR A 184 6.26 7.23 -2.89
N LEU A 185 7.18 6.43 -2.38
CA LEU A 185 6.87 5.06 -1.96
C LEU A 185 5.96 5.03 -0.73
N ASN A 186 5.39 3.87 -0.44
CA ASN A 186 4.74 3.63 0.83
C ASN A 186 5.79 3.38 1.93
N TYR A 187 6.48 4.48 2.33
CA TYR A 187 7.49 4.45 3.38
C TYR A 187 6.88 4.04 4.72
N PRO A 188 7.56 3.22 5.54
CA PRO A 188 7.07 2.88 6.87
C PRO A 188 7.11 4.11 7.79
N ASP A 189 6.06 4.23 8.59
CA ASP A 189 5.96 5.23 9.65
C ASP A 189 6.54 4.66 10.94
N SER A 190 7.53 5.30 11.51
CA SER A 190 8.22 4.82 12.73
C SER A 190 7.32 4.77 13.96
N ARG A 191 6.18 5.48 13.94
CA ARG A 191 5.16 5.40 15.00
C ARG A 191 4.42 4.06 14.98
N LEU A 192 4.33 3.43 13.80
CA LEU A 192 3.61 2.16 13.56
C LEU A 192 4.57 0.97 13.45
N PHE A 193 5.77 1.18 12.88
CA PHE A 193 6.73 0.13 12.61
C PHE A 193 8.09 0.50 13.20
N ASN A 194 8.40 -0.06 14.35
CA ASN A 194 9.61 0.24 15.12
C ASN A 194 10.18 -1.03 15.75
N ALA A 195 11.47 -1.23 15.63
CA ALA A 195 12.15 -2.44 16.16
C ALA A 195 12.00 -2.60 17.68
N SER A 196 11.77 -1.52 18.43
CA SER A 196 11.51 -1.60 19.88
C SER A 196 10.18 -2.27 20.24
N MET A 197 9.31 -2.51 19.27
CA MET A 197 8.05 -3.25 19.46
C MET A 197 8.26 -4.75 19.72
N ARG A 198 9.45 -5.29 19.42
CA ARG A 198 9.73 -6.71 19.66
C ARG A 198 9.79 -6.99 21.17
N THR A 199 8.87 -7.82 21.64
CA THR A 199 8.76 -8.23 23.04
C THR A 199 8.97 -9.73 23.24
N ARG A 200 8.87 -10.52 22.15
CA ARG A 200 9.01 -11.98 22.20
C ARG A 200 10.44 -12.37 22.56
N LYS A 201 10.56 -13.21 23.57
CA LYS A 201 11.79 -13.90 23.92
C LYS A 201 11.91 -15.21 23.13
N ALA A 202 13.13 -15.69 22.95
CA ALA A 202 13.36 -16.99 22.34
C ALA A 202 12.67 -18.09 23.17
N ASP A 203 11.79 -18.84 22.54
CA ASP A 203 11.01 -19.93 23.13
C ASP A 203 11.22 -21.29 22.43
N GLY A 204 12.24 -21.35 21.56
CA GLY A 204 12.57 -22.52 20.76
C GLY A 204 11.75 -22.66 19.47
N ARG A 205 10.69 -21.86 19.27
CA ARG A 205 9.89 -21.87 18.03
C ARG A 205 10.47 -20.90 17.02
N VAL A 206 10.27 -21.20 15.74
CA VAL A 206 10.54 -20.29 14.62
C VAL A 206 9.20 -19.83 14.02
N VAL A 207 8.86 -18.57 14.20
CA VAL A 207 7.62 -17.99 13.70
C VAL A 207 7.86 -17.27 12.39
N MET A 208 7.33 -17.82 11.31
CA MET A 208 7.23 -17.16 10.02
C MET A 208 5.88 -16.46 9.88
N ILE A 209 5.84 -15.31 9.21
CA ILE A 209 4.61 -14.53 9.07
C ILE A 209 4.42 -13.97 7.67
N TYR A 210 3.15 -13.99 7.20
CA TYR A 210 2.65 -13.22 6.07
C TYR A 210 1.50 -12.33 6.52
N PRO A 211 1.63 -11.00 6.51
CA PRO A 211 0.55 -10.05 6.73
C PRO A 211 0.05 -9.46 5.40
N GLY A 212 -1.25 -9.47 5.14
CA GLY A 212 -1.80 -8.74 3.98
C GLY A 212 -2.95 -9.41 3.26
N SER A 213 -3.32 -8.87 2.09
CA SER A 213 -4.43 -9.40 1.31
C SER A 213 -4.15 -10.81 0.79
N LEU A 214 -5.18 -11.66 0.81
CA LEU A 214 -5.12 -13.05 0.35
C LEU A 214 -5.66 -13.14 -1.10
N ASN A 215 -5.08 -12.34 -2.00
CA ASN A 215 -5.38 -12.40 -3.42
C ASN A 215 -4.33 -13.23 -4.16
N TRP A 216 -4.69 -13.80 -5.29
CA TRP A 216 -3.86 -14.72 -6.06
C TRP A 216 -2.42 -14.19 -6.36
N HIS A 217 -2.28 -12.92 -6.74
CA HIS A 217 -0.99 -12.32 -7.05
C HIS A 217 -0.04 -12.21 -5.84
N GLN A 218 -0.56 -12.35 -4.63
CA GLN A 218 0.27 -12.36 -3.40
C GLN A 218 1.00 -13.70 -3.18
N GLY A 219 0.64 -14.78 -3.87
CA GLY A 219 1.39 -16.04 -3.89
C GLY A 219 1.43 -16.80 -2.57
N VAL A 220 0.49 -16.58 -1.66
CA VAL A 220 0.49 -17.21 -0.33
C VAL A 220 0.37 -18.73 -0.40
N ASP A 221 -0.28 -19.27 -1.42
CA ASP A 221 -0.34 -20.70 -1.73
C ASP A 221 1.04 -21.31 -2.03
N ILE A 222 1.95 -20.55 -2.66
CA ILE A 222 3.35 -20.95 -2.89
C ILE A 222 4.06 -21.11 -1.54
N ALA A 223 3.82 -20.18 -0.61
CA ALA A 223 4.42 -20.26 0.74
C ALA A 223 3.88 -21.44 1.56
N VAL A 224 2.59 -21.74 1.45
CA VAL A 224 2.01 -22.94 2.10
C VAL A 224 2.62 -24.23 1.54
N LYS A 225 2.79 -24.33 0.22
CA LYS A 225 3.45 -25.49 -0.43
C LYS A 225 4.92 -25.59 -0.05
N ALA A 226 5.66 -24.48 -0.02
CA ALA A 226 7.04 -24.45 0.41
C ALA A 226 7.20 -24.89 1.87
N PHE A 227 6.29 -24.44 2.76
CA PHE A 227 6.28 -24.89 4.15
C PHE A 227 6.02 -26.40 4.26
N ASN A 228 5.12 -26.95 3.44
CA ASN A 228 4.88 -28.41 3.40
C ASN A 228 6.14 -29.21 3.02
N ILE A 229 7.00 -28.68 2.16
CA ILE A 229 8.26 -29.34 1.77
C ILE A 229 9.23 -29.42 2.94
N ILE A 230 9.27 -28.42 3.81
CA ILE A 230 10.25 -28.32 4.90
C ILE A 230 9.74 -28.78 6.27
N LYS A 231 8.44 -29.00 6.44
CA LYS A 231 7.78 -29.22 7.75
C LYS A 231 8.44 -30.27 8.64
N ASP A 232 8.92 -31.38 8.03
CA ASP A 232 9.52 -32.49 8.77
C ASP A 232 10.99 -32.21 9.16
N GLN A 233 11.63 -31.23 8.50
CA GLN A 233 13.01 -30.82 8.79
C GLN A 233 13.09 -29.74 9.87
N VAL A 234 11.97 -29.04 10.14
CA VAL A 234 11.90 -27.92 11.09
C VAL A 234 10.64 -28.03 11.96
N PRO A 235 10.57 -29.06 12.83
CA PRO A 235 9.38 -29.35 13.66
C PRO A 235 8.98 -28.18 14.57
N GLU A 236 9.89 -27.28 14.91
CA GLU A 236 9.67 -26.07 15.71
C GLU A 236 9.09 -24.89 14.95
N ALA A 237 9.01 -24.95 13.60
CA ALA A 237 8.56 -23.82 12.80
C ALA A 237 7.03 -23.75 12.68
N GLU A 238 6.48 -22.55 12.75
CA GLU A 238 5.08 -22.22 12.52
C GLU A 238 4.98 -21.14 11.44
N PHE A 239 3.91 -21.17 10.62
CA PHE A 239 3.64 -20.15 9.62
C PHE A 239 2.27 -19.48 9.86
N HIS A 240 2.27 -18.22 10.22
CA HIS A 240 1.08 -17.45 10.52
C HIS A 240 0.71 -16.52 9.35
N ILE A 241 -0.52 -16.63 8.86
CA ILE A 241 -1.04 -15.87 7.72
C ILE A 241 -2.16 -14.96 8.21
N TYR A 242 -1.95 -13.65 8.15
CA TYR A 242 -2.92 -12.63 8.59
C TYR A 242 -3.51 -11.90 7.40
N GLY A 243 -4.84 -11.80 7.37
CA GLY A 243 -5.56 -11.05 6.37
C GLY A 243 -6.78 -11.75 5.80
N ASP A 244 -7.31 -11.18 4.71
CA ASP A 244 -8.46 -11.69 4.00
C ASP A 244 -8.33 -11.41 2.48
N GLY A 245 -9.11 -12.12 1.67
CA GLY A 245 -9.11 -11.95 0.21
C GLY A 245 -9.75 -13.12 -0.53
N SER A 246 -9.79 -12.99 -1.85
CA SER A 246 -10.48 -13.95 -2.74
C SER A 246 -9.92 -15.38 -2.68
N SER A 247 -8.68 -15.58 -2.24
CA SER A 247 -8.04 -16.90 -2.15
C SER A 247 -8.13 -17.55 -0.77
N ARG A 248 -8.82 -16.92 0.21
CA ARG A 248 -8.85 -17.44 1.59
C ARG A 248 -9.38 -18.85 1.71
N GLU A 249 -10.51 -19.15 1.05
CA GLU A 249 -11.13 -20.49 1.09
C GLU A 249 -10.23 -21.54 0.43
N GLN A 250 -9.58 -21.19 -0.69
CA GLN A 250 -8.63 -22.07 -1.37
C GLN A 250 -7.39 -22.36 -0.52
N LEU A 251 -6.89 -21.35 0.20
CA LEU A 251 -5.77 -21.51 1.14
C LEU A 251 -6.15 -22.42 2.31
N ALA A 252 -7.33 -22.25 2.89
CA ALA A 252 -7.82 -23.12 3.97
C ALA A 252 -7.94 -24.57 3.51
N GLN A 253 -8.46 -24.80 2.30
CA GLN A 253 -8.53 -26.12 1.71
C GLN A 253 -7.15 -26.74 1.47
N LEU A 254 -6.21 -25.96 0.90
CA LEU A 254 -4.83 -26.39 0.64
C LEU A 254 -4.10 -26.79 1.94
N ILE A 255 -4.24 -26.01 3.01
CA ILE A 255 -3.68 -26.29 4.34
C ILE A 255 -4.22 -27.62 4.88
N LYS A 256 -5.51 -27.88 4.72
CA LYS A 256 -6.17 -29.13 5.14
C LYS A 256 -5.69 -30.33 4.33
N GLU A 257 -5.60 -30.21 3.00
CA GLU A 257 -5.13 -31.28 2.11
C GLU A 257 -3.68 -31.70 2.41
N MET A 258 -2.85 -30.73 2.86
CA MET A 258 -1.45 -30.97 3.24
C MET A 258 -1.27 -31.37 4.72
N SER A 259 -2.36 -31.49 5.49
CA SER A 259 -2.34 -31.80 6.94
C SER A 259 -1.45 -30.83 7.74
N LEU A 260 -1.61 -29.51 7.49
CA LEU A 260 -0.79 -28.44 8.07
C LEU A 260 -1.53 -27.61 9.12
N GLN A 261 -2.76 -27.96 9.53
CA GLN A 261 -3.64 -27.11 10.35
C GLN A 261 -3.02 -26.70 11.70
N ASP A 262 -2.15 -27.54 12.26
CA ASP A 262 -1.51 -27.28 13.54
C ASP A 262 -0.27 -26.39 13.44
N ARG A 263 0.20 -26.09 12.22
CA ARG A 263 1.47 -25.39 11.97
C ARG A 263 1.35 -24.22 10.98
N VAL A 264 0.34 -24.21 10.13
CA VAL A 264 0.02 -23.10 9.23
C VAL A 264 -1.34 -22.52 9.61
N ILE A 265 -1.33 -21.38 10.26
CA ILE A 265 -2.50 -20.80 10.91
C ILE A 265 -3.03 -19.60 10.11
N LEU A 266 -4.29 -19.70 9.64
CA LEU A 266 -5.00 -18.62 8.96
C LEU A 266 -5.73 -17.75 9.97
N HIS A 267 -5.24 -16.53 10.16
CA HIS A 267 -5.90 -15.50 10.96
C HIS A 267 -6.80 -14.59 10.09
N GLY A 268 -7.61 -13.76 10.76
CA GLY A 268 -8.39 -12.71 10.12
C GLY A 268 -7.61 -11.41 9.89
N ILE A 269 -8.35 -10.35 9.49
CA ILE A 269 -7.84 -9.00 9.42
C ILE A 269 -7.61 -8.49 10.84
N MET A 270 -6.47 -7.83 11.05
CA MET A 270 -6.10 -7.19 12.32
C MET A 270 -5.99 -5.68 12.15
N PRO A 271 -6.28 -4.87 13.19
CA PRO A 271 -5.95 -3.46 13.21
C PRO A 271 -4.44 -3.23 12.97
N ILE A 272 -4.08 -2.07 12.39
CA ILE A 272 -2.70 -1.80 11.98
C ILE A 272 -1.70 -1.87 13.16
N TYR A 273 -2.08 -1.39 14.33
CA TYR A 273 -1.21 -1.43 15.52
C TYR A 273 -0.98 -2.85 16.01
N ASP A 274 -2.02 -3.68 15.99
CA ASP A 274 -1.94 -5.08 16.44
C ASP A 274 -1.09 -5.90 15.47
N ILE A 275 -1.31 -5.74 14.15
CA ILE A 275 -0.52 -6.48 13.16
C ILE A 275 0.96 -6.06 13.17
N ALA A 276 1.28 -4.78 13.40
CA ALA A 276 2.65 -4.31 13.53
C ALA A 276 3.35 -4.96 14.74
N GLN A 277 2.66 -5.06 15.89
CA GLN A 277 3.16 -5.74 17.08
C GLN A 277 3.39 -7.24 16.85
N ILE A 278 2.47 -7.89 16.15
CA ILE A 278 2.59 -9.30 15.76
C ILE A 278 3.77 -9.51 14.82
N MET A 279 3.89 -8.66 13.77
CA MET A 279 5.00 -8.70 12.83
C MET A 279 6.36 -8.53 13.53
N ALA A 280 6.48 -7.60 14.49
CA ALA A 280 7.70 -7.35 15.24
C ALA A 280 8.17 -8.58 16.04
N ASN A 281 7.24 -9.46 16.41
CA ASN A 281 7.51 -10.68 17.17
C ASN A 281 7.73 -11.93 16.29
N ALA A 282 7.70 -11.81 14.99
CA ALA A 282 8.08 -12.88 14.06
C ALA A 282 9.60 -13.01 13.93
N ASP A 283 10.07 -14.18 13.50
CA ASP A 283 11.48 -14.45 13.23
C ASP A 283 11.83 -14.25 11.75
N ILE A 284 10.86 -14.48 10.85
CA ILE A 284 11.05 -14.34 9.40
C ILE A 284 9.76 -13.81 8.77
N GLY A 285 9.86 -12.74 7.99
CA GLY A 285 8.79 -12.24 7.13
C GLY A 285 8.79 -12.96 5.78
N ILE A 286 7.64 -13.40 5.29
CA ILE A 286 7.49 -14.08 4.00
C ILE A 286 6.69 -13.21 3.04
N VAL A 287 7.27 -12.87 1.88
CA VAL A 287 6.65 -12.05 0.83
C VAL A 287 6.68 -12.81 -0.50
N PRO A 288 5.73 -13.78 -0.70
CA PRO A 288 5.81 -14.79 -1.77
C PRO A 288 5.15 -14.33 -3.09
N LYS A 289 5.10 -13.04 -3.32
CA LYS A 289 4.39 -12.39 -4.43
C LYS A 289 4.75 -12.99 -5.80
N ARG A 290 3.75 -13.13 -6.70
CA ARG A 290 3.97 -13.54 -8.09
C ARG A 290 4.51 -12.40 -8.94
N ASP A 291 5.39 -12.74 -9.87
CA ASP A 291 5.95 -11.79 -10.87
C ASP A 291 5.04 -11.77 -12.11
N ASP A 292 3.77 -11.43 -11.92
CA ASP A 292 2.80 -11.21 -12.99
C ASP A 292 2.81 -9.75 -13.47
N SER A 293 1.94 -9.41 -14.42
CA SER A 293 1.86 -8.06 -15.01
C SER A 293 1.56 -6.93 -14.02
N PHE A 294 0.96 -7.25 -12.87
CA PHE A 294 0.67 -6.28 -11.81
C PHE A 294 1.53 -6.53 -10.57
N GLY A 295 1.56 -7.78 -10.06
CA GLY A 295 2.35 -8.14 -8.89
C GLY A 295 3.85 -7.90 -9.10
N GLY A 296 4.36 -8.10 -10.32
CA GLY A 296 5.75 -7.83 -10.68
C GLY A 296 6.15 -6.34 -10.63
N GLU A 297 5.17 -5.43 -10.65
CA GLU A 297 5.40 -3.97 -10.66
C GLU A 297 4.83 -3.23 -9.44
N ALA A 298 3.94 -3.84 -8.67
CA ALA A 298 3.40 -3.25 -7.45
C ALA A 298 4.42 -3.33 -6.31
N PHE A 299 4.76 -2.19 -5.70
CA PHE A 299 5.76 -2.13 -4.64
C PHE A 299 5.36 -2.94 -3.39
N SER A 300 6.28 -3.73 -2.85
CA SER A 300 6.06 -4.58 -1.67
C SER A 300 6.27 -3.81 -0.37
N THR A 301 5.24 -3.10 0.10
CA THR A 301 5.31 -2.30 1.35
C THR A 301 5.73 -3.13 2.56
N LYS A 302 5.31 -4.40 2.62
CA LYS A 302 5.64 -5.34 3.69
C LYS A 302 7.15 -5.51 3.91
N ILE A 303 7.95 -5.46 2.84
CA ILE A 303 9.42 -5.56 2.96
C ILE A 303 9.95 -4.38 3.78
N PHE A 304 9.49 -3.15 3.49
CA PHE A 304 9.87 -1.97 4.26
C PHE A 304 9.39 -2.03 5.72
N GLU A 305 8.18 -2.50 5.93
CA GLU A 305 7.58 -2.66 7.27
C GLU A 305 8.40 -3.66 8.10
N PHE A 306 8.73 -4.82 7.55
CA PHE A 306 9.61 -5.80 8.20
C PHE A 306 11.01 -5.25 8.48
N MET A 307 11.61 -4.54 7.51
CA MET A 307 12.92 -3.90 7.72
C MET A 307 12.89 -2.92 8.89
N ALA A 308 11.82 -2.10 9.00
CA ALA A 308 11.67 -1.15 10.10
C ALA A 308 11.46 -1.82 11.46
N LEU A 309 10.85 -3.00 11.46
CA LEU A 309 10.66 -3.83 12.66
C LEU A 309 11.89 -4.67 13.03
N GLY A 310 12.94 -4.71 12.19
CA GLY A 310 14.10 -5.55 12.41
C GLY A 310 13.83 -7.04 12.20
N VAL A 311 12.89 -7.37 11.32
CA VAL A 311 12.54 -8.75 10.96
C VAL A 311 13.13 -9.07 9.59
N PRO A 312 13.97 -10.09 9.46
CA PRO A 312 14.56 -10.49 8.19
C PRO A 312 13.50 -11.08 7.25
N VAL A 313 13.66 -10.86 5.94
CA VAL A 313 12.63 -11.15 4.94
C VAL A 313 13.10 -12.17 3.91
N VAL A 314 12.25 -13.15 3.61
CA VAL A 314 12.31 -13.95 2.39
C VAL A 314 11.31 -13.37 1.40
N ALA A 315 11.80 -12.92 0.23
CA ALA A 315 10.98 -12.23 -0.76
C ALA A 315 11.10 -12.87 -2.15
N ALA A 316 10.02 -12.83 -2.92
CA ALA A 316 10.05 -13.22 -4.32
C ALA A 316 10.93 -12.26 -5.14
N SER A 317 11.73 -12.79 -6.06
CA SER A 317 12.59 -12.01 -6.96
C SER A 317 11.78 -11.38 -8.11
N THR A 318 10.79 -10.56 -7.77
CA THR A 318 9.99 -9.83 -8.76
C THR A 318 10.77 -8.64 -9.34
N ARG A 319 10.32 -8.12 -10.49
CA ARG A 319 10.96 -6.98 -11.15
C ARG A 319 11.05 -5.76 -10.25
N ILE A 320 9.98 -5.42 -9.53
CA ILE A 320 9.94 -4.27 -8.63
C ILE A 320 10.79 -4.48 -7.39
N ASP A 321 10.74 -5.68 -6.79
CA ASP A 321 11.46 -5.93 -5.55
C ASP A 321 12.98 -5.96 -5.80
N LYS A 322 13.44 -6.50 -6.96
CA LYS A 322 14.84 -6.40 -7.40
C LYS A 322 15.30 -4.99 -7.78
N TYR A 323 14.37 -4.09 -8.14
CA TYR A 323 14.70 -2.69 -8.41
C TYR A 323 15.09 -1.94 -7.13
N TYR A 324 14.44 -2.26 -6.00
CA TYR A 324 14.66 -1.57 -4.73
C TYR A 324 15.56 -2.32 -3.75
N PHE A 325 15.62 -3.63 -3.83
CA PHE A 325 16.32 -4.50 -2.88
C PHE A 325 17.32 -5.41 -3.58
N ASN A 326 18.28 -5.90 -2.80
CA ASN A 326 19.28 -6.87 -3.24
C ASN A 326 19.48 -7.94 -2.17
N ASP A 327 20.33 -8.95 -2.45
CA ASP A 327 20.60 -10.08 -1.55
C ASP A 327 21.29 -9.69 -0.23
N SER A 328 21.77 -8.45 -0.09
CA SER A 328 22.28 -7.96 1.20
C SER A 328 21.18 -7.43 2.13
N LEU A 329 19.97 -7.21 1.63
CA LEU A 329 18.82 -6.64 2.35
C LEU A 329 17.73 -7.67 2.62
N VAL A 330 17.48 -8.57 1.67
CA VAL A 330 16.47 -9.62 1.74
C VAL A 330 17.01 -10.93 1.17
N LYS A 331 16.50 -12.06 1.63
CA LYS A 331 16.76 -13.34 0.98
C LYS A 331 15.78 -13.52 -0.18
N PHE A 332 16.28 -13.47 -1.41
CA PHE A 332 15.45 -13.72 -2.58
C PHE A 332 15.24 -15.20 -2.85
N PHE A 333 14.06 -15.53 -3.38
CA PHE A 333 13.74 -16.81 -4.01
C PHE A 333 13.09 -16.57 -5.38
N ARG A 334 13.08 -17.56 -6.26
CA ARG A 334 12.49 -17.46 -7.60
C ARG A 334 10.97 -17.40 -7.51
N SER A 335 10.37 -16.28 -7.98
CA SER A 335 8.92 -16.09 -7.92
C SER A 335 8.16 -17.26 -8.57
N GLY A 336 7.13 -17.75 -7.92
CA GLY A 336 6.30 -18.87 -8.39
C GLY A 336 6.86 -20.27 -8.11
N ASP A 337 8.05 -20.38 -7.53
CA ASP A 337 8.74 -21.65 -7.29
C ASP A 337 8.74 -22.00 -5.78
N GLU A 338 7.92 -22.98 -5.41
CA GLU A 338 7.80 -23.45 -4.03
C GLU A 338 9.08 -24.13 -3.50
N HIS A 339 9.86 -24.79 -4.37
CA HIS A 339 11.12 -25.41 -3.95
C HIS A 339 12.17 -24.35 -3.66
N SER A 340 12.32 -23.35 -4.53
CA SER A 340 13.21 -22.22 -4.27
C SER A 340 12.84 -21.45 -2.99
N LEU A 341 11.55 -21.31 -2.69
CA LEU A 341 11.09 -20.71 -1.45
C LEU A 341 11.39 -21.60 -0.24
N ALA A 342 11.21 -22.92 -0.36
CA ALA A 342 11.52 -23.89 0.68
C ALA A 342 13.02 -23.84 1.06
N ASP A 343 13.91 -23.84 0.07
CA ASP A 343 15.36 -23.70 0.29
C ASP A 343 15.71 -22.37 0.98
N ALA A 344 15.10 -21.27 0.56
CA ALA A 344 15.29 -19.96 1.19
C ALA A 344 14.78 -19.91 2.63
N MET A 345 13.63 -20.55 2.92
CA MET A 345 13.11 -20.70 4.29
C MET A 345 14.07 -21.50 5.18
N LEU A 346 14.56 -22.67 4.72
CA LEU A 346 15.51 -23.51 5.45
C LEU A 346 16.81 -22.75 5.74
N GLU A 347 17.37 -22.08 4.74
CA GLU A 347 18.58 -21.28 4.94
C GLU A 347 18.36 -20.20 6.00
N MET A 348 17.22 -19.49 5.95
CA MET A 348 16.91 -18.46 6.93
C MET A 348 16.64 -19.02 8.32
N ILE A 349 16.08 -20.20 8.45
CA ILE A 349 15.85 -20.88 9.75
C ILE A 349 17.18 -21.27 10.38
N HIS A 350 18.08 -21.89 9.62
CA HIS A 350 19.32 -22.47 10.16
C HIS A 350 20.49 -21.48 10.22
N ASN A 351 20.44 -20.34 9.53
CA ASN A 351 21.55 -19.37 9.45
C ASN A 351 21.26 -18.08 10.22
N ASP A 352 21.47 -18.10 11.54
CA ASP A 352 21.29 -16.93 12.40
C ASP A 352 22.23 -15.77 12.03
N ALA A 353 23.45 -16.07 11.58
CA ALA A 353 24.39 -15.05 11.12
C ALA A 353 23.88 -14.30 9.89
N LEU A 354 23.25 -15.01 8.94
CA LEU A 354 22.60 -14.40 7.77
C LEU A 354 21.44 -13.50 8.21
N ARG A 355 20.54 -13.99 9.09
CA ARG A 355 19.43 -13.17 9.59
C ARG A 355 19.91 -11.86 10.22
N LYS A 356 20.91 -11.93 11.10
CA LYS A 356 21.50 -10.76 11.77
C LYS A 356 22.07 -9.77 10.74
N LYS A 357 22.84 -10.24 9.78
CA LYS A 357 23.43 -9.42 8.73
C LYS A 357 22.38 -8.70 7.88
N LEU A 358 21.31 -9.41 7.49
CA LEU A 358 20.19 -8.82 6.72
C LEU A 358 19.50 -7.71 7.53
N VAL A 359 19.26 -7.92 8.82
CA VAL A 359 18.64 -6.93 9.72
C VAL A 359 19.52 -5.69 9.88
N GLU A 360 20.83 -5.85 10.12
CA GLU A 360 21.78 -4.72 10.24
C GLU A 360 21.81 -3.87 8.98
N ASN A 361 21.89 -4.50 7.80
CA ASN A 361 21.86 -3.82 6.52
C ASN A 361 20.50 -3.13 6.28
N SER A 362 19.40 -3.80 6.66
CA SER A 362 18.04 -3.27 6.56
C SER A 362 17.87 -2.00 7.38
N PHE A 363 18.38 -1.93 8.60
CA PHE A 363 18.36 -0.72 9.42
C PHE A 363 19.11 0.45 8.77
N THR A 364 20.28 0.17 8.19
CA THR A 364 21.06 1.20 7.47
C THR A 364 20.29 1.72 6.25
N TYR A 365 19.59 0.82 5.53
CA TYR A 365 18.79 1.19 4.37
C TYR A 365 17.54 1.98 4.76
N ILE A 366 16.76 1.48 5.74
CA ILE A 366 15.49 2.07 6.15
C ILE A 366 15.66 3.43 6.84
N ALA A 367 16.82 3.68 7.47
CA ALA A 367 17.16 4.98 8.05
C ALA A 367 17.10 6.13 7.02
N LYS A 368 17.27 5.83 5.73
CA LYS A 368 17.18 6.79 4.61
C LYS A 368 15.84 6.70 3.87
N GLN A 369 15.03 5.70 4.13
CA GLN A 369 13.78 5.37 3.42
C GLN A 369 12.56 5.33 4.35
N SER A 370 12.61 6.00 5.50
CA SER A 370 11.47 6.16 6.40
C SER A 370 10.62 7.37 6.03
N TRP A 371 9.35 7.37 6.44
CA TRP A 371 8.48 8.54 6.29
C TRP A 371 9.03 9.76 7.04
N ASP A 372 9.66 9.58 8.20
CA ASP A 372 10.24 10.66 8.98
C ASP A 372 11.31 11.47 8.22
N VAL A 373 12.03 10.81 7.32
CA VAL A 373 13.00 11.45 6.41
C VAL A 373 12.30 12.02 5.18
N LYS A 374 11.46 11.22 4.52
CA LYS A 374 10.88 11.54 3.21
C LYS A 374 9.73 12.56 3.27
N ARG A 375 9.11 12.77 4.42
CA ARG A 375 8.08 13.82 4.59
C ARG A 375 8.58 15.21 4.28
N LYS A 376 9.90 15.48 4.43
CA LYS A 376 10.49 16.77 4.06
C LYS A 376 10.38 17.05 2.56
N ASP A 377 10.60 16.01 1.74
CA ASP A 377 10.48 16.13 0.28
C ASP A 377 9.03 16.46 -0.10
N TYR A 378 8.05 15.83 0.59
CA TYR A 378 6.63 16.15 0.43
C TYR A 378 6.28 17.58 0.85
N PHE A 379 6.81 18.06 1.97
CA PHE A 379 6.62 19.44 2.40
C PHE A 379 7.19 20.45 1.39
N ASN A 380 8.39 20.21 0.89
CA ASN A 380 9.01 21.05 -0.14
C ASN A 380 8.18 21.08 -1.43
N LEU A 381 7.63 19.94 -1.85
CA LEU A 381 6.72 19.88 -2.99
C LEU A 381 5.46 20.74 -2.75
N VAL A 382 4.82 20.58 -1.61
CA VAL A 382 3.62 21.32 -1.24
C VAL A 382 3.89 22.84 -1.21
N ASP A 383 4.98 23.26 -0.55
CA ASP A 383 5.35 24.66 -0.43
C ASP A 383 5.69 25.29 -1.78
N LYS A 384 6.41 24.57 -2.64
CA LYS A 384 6.70 25.00 -4.03
C LYS A 384 5.42 25.18 -4.85
N LEU A 385 4.42 24.32 -4.67
CA LEU A 385 3.17 24.43 -5.42
C LEU A 385 2.30 25.57 -4.92
N VAL A 386 2.16 25.73 -3.60
CA VAL A 386 1.26 26.71 -2.99
C VAL A 386 1.83 28.14 -3.06
N GLN A 387 3.14 28.30 -2.80
CA GLN A 387 3.77 29.64 -2.76
C GLN A 387 4.19 30.13 -4.15
N GLY A 388 4.22 29.26 -5.17
CA GLY A 388 4.82 29.55 -6.46
C GLY A 388 6.35 29.46 -6.40
N ASN A 389 7.01 29.44 -7.55
CA ASN A 389 8.46 29.63 -7.60
C ASN A 389 8.74 31.10 -7.24
N SER A 390 9.15 31.36 -5.99
CA SER A 390 9.75 32.65 -5.61
C SER A 390 11.12 32.80 -6.28
#